data_93f4305c13838c890cbc4c8a1a014be9
#
_entry.id   93f4305c13838c890cbc4c8a1a014be9
#
_cell.length_a   1.000
_cell.length_b   1.000
_cell.length_c   1.000
_cell.angle_alpha   90.00
_cell.angle_beta   90.00
_cell.angle_gamma   90.00
#
_symmetry.space_group_name_H-M   'P 1'
#
loop_
_entity.id
_entity.type
_entity.pdbx_description
1 polymer ?
#
loop_
_entity_poly.entity_id
_entity_poly.type
_entity_poly.pdbx_seq_one_letter_code
_entity_poly.pdbx_strand_id
1 'polypeptide(L)'
;MSLDIDSLKQIEKSLDAFISEYQDKVSEQNADSVIKDFQQSWKEVIPYLNDPAEEDLDVKYGRALLLYSAAVCHLDKVSDRGINIMSTYIEEFNKCDETKYRFSLKASLFGNLGLCWHRLDEEEKAIIAFKNHLYYLLLQSSRTLYSPIAYKYRPYTKYLIKSLEDETIGLTSPITFNDPFDCPIIELLNNDEKVSGLIRQAYNDCLKIACFSSNFKLPYPDHKKGEAIQEEKQEGSIPGYCNELMWAHYADSHQGVCIKYHFPNSLTQLDGGKDGVLCYFKDVSYSSQDLLQYSERDSINLYDAFFLKGEKWKYENELRFLFFDLYGRPGFHSIPAKNCIEAVYFGLKCPQEHRDKIREILKDRVHEKVDLLGHITPYSIKFYEMIIDKQHFGQVEARELPLPKE
;
A
#
# COMPACT_ATOMS: atom_id res chain seq x y z
N MET A 1 -25.80 16.17 -26.65
CA MET A 1 -25.74 16.24 -28.11
C MET A 1 -24.78 15.15 -28.53
N SER A 2 -25.22 14.15 -29.30
CA SER A 2 -24.30 13.16 -29.87
C SER A 2 -23.53 13.81 -31.00
N LEU A 3 -22.20 13.79 -30.96
CA LEU A 3 -21.37 14.04 -32.15
C LEU A 3 -21.77 13.02 -33.22
N ASP A 4 -21.72 13.47 -34.49
CA ASP A 4 -21.80 12.47 -35.54
C ASP A 4 -20.55 11.57 -35.54
N ILE A 5 -20.70 10.35 -36.01
CA ILE A 5 -19.65 9.31 -35.98
C ILE A 5 -18.38 9.77 -36.73
N ASP A 6 -18.52 10.61 -37.74
CA ASP A 6 -17.37 11.08 -38.56
C ASP A 6 -16.56 12.14 -37.77
N SER A 7 -17.23 13.00 -37.03
CA SER A 7 -16.58 13.97 -36.12
C SER A 7 -15.81 13.28 -34.99
N LEU A 8 -16.38 12.23 -34.37
CA LEU A 8 -15.70 11.44 -33.35
C LEU A 8 -14.44 10.76 -33.89
N LYS A 9 -14.54 10.09 -35.05
CA LYS A 9 -13.36 9.48 -35.69
C LYS A 9 -12.27 10.49 -36.04
N GLN A 10 -12.64 11.71 -36.43
CA GLN A 10 -11.68 12.75 -36.69
C GLN A 10 -10.98 13.24 -35.43
N ILE A 11 -11.70 13.37 -34.31
CA ILE A 11 -11.13 13.70 -33.00
C ILE A 11 -10.15 12.62 -32.57
N GLU A 12 -10.56 11.34 -32.59
CA GLU A 12 -9.70 10.22 -32.23
C GLU A 12 -8.40 10.18 -33.06
N LYS A 13 -8.52 10.32 -34.38
CA LYS A 13 -7.35 10.36 -35.28
C LYS A 13 -6.41 11.51 -34.94
N SER A 14 -6.94 12.64 -34.56
CA SER A 14 -6.13 13.80 -34.18
C SER A 14 -5.46 13.60 -32.81
N LEU A 15 -6.13 12.93 -31.84
CA LEU A 15 -5.52 12.52 -30.57
C LEU A 15 -4.38 11.52 -30.78
N ASP A 16 -4.60 10.51 -31.61
CA ASP A 16 -3.58 9.53 -31.96
C ASP A 16 -2.37 10.18 -32.62
N ALA A 17 -2.58 11.15 -33.50
CA ALA A 17 -1.51 11.91 -34.14
C ALA A 17 -0.72 12.74 -33.12
N PHE A 18 -1.40 13.47 -32.23
CA PHE A 18 -0.78 14.24 -31.16
C PHE A 18 0.02 13.35 -30.20
N ILE A 19 -0.56 12.24 -29.73
CA ILE A 19 0.13 11.29 -28.86
C ILE A 19 1.36 10.72 -29.55
N SER A 20 1.23 10.29 -30.81
CA SER A 20 2.35 9.73 -31.58
C SER A 20 3.47 10.74 -31.84
N GLU A 21 3.14 12.02 -31.98
CA GLU A 21 4.12 13.07 -32.20
C GLU A 21 4.94 13.38 -30.96
N TYR A 22 4.27 13.45 -29.79
CA TYR A 22 4.87 13.93 -28.56
C TYR A 22 5.18 12.82 -27.53
N GLN A 23 4.75 11.58 -27.75
CA GLN A 23 5.05 10.47 -26.84
C GLN A 23 6.58 10.34 -26.66
N ASP A 24 7.02 10.31 -25.39
CA ASP A 24 8.43 10.20 -24.98
C ASP A 24 9.36 11.32 -25.47
N LYS A 25 8.80 12.43 -25.95
CA LYS A 25 9.56 13.54 -26.53
C LYS A 25 9.31 14.90 -25.87
N VAL A 26 8.49 14.95 -24.83
CA VAL A 26 8.21 16.23 -24.14
C VAL A 26 9.46 16.70 -23.42
N SER A 27 9.89 17.92 -23.69
CA SER A 27 11.11 18.53 -23.17
C SER A 27 10.93 20.06 -23.09
N GLU A 28 11.87 20.75 -22.44
CA GLU A 28 11.91 22.22 -22.41
C GLU A 28 11.87 22.84 -23.80
N GLN A 29 12.49 22.18 -24.81
CA GLN A 29 12.60 22.72 -26.17
C GLN A 29 11.27 22.73 -26.93
N ASN A 30 10.33 21.87 -26.62
CA ASN A 30 9.04 21.76 -27.34
C ASN A 30 7.80 21.99 -26.45
N ALA A 31 7.97 22.29 -25.17
CA ALA A 31 6.88 22.48 -24.22
C ALA A 31 5.80 23.46 -24.71
N ASP A 32 6.22 24.62 -25.24
CA ASP A 32 5.29 25.62 -25.76
C ASP A 32 4.46 25.09 -26.95
N SER A 33 5.08 24.32 -27.84
CA SER A 33 4.36 23.70 -28.99
C SER A 33 3.33 22.67 -28.49
N VAL A 34 3.72 21.77 -27.58
CA VAL A 34 2.81 20.78 -26.99
C VAL A 34 1.60 21.45 -26.35
N ILE A 35 1.83 22.51 -25.55
CA ILE A 35 0.77 23.26 -24.88
C ILE A 35 -0.17 23.92 -25.87
N LYS A 36 0.39 24.59 -26.89
CA LYS A 36 -0.39 25.27 -27.91
C LYS A 36 -1.26 24.28 -28.70
N ASP A 37 -0.68 23.19 -29.15
CA ASP A 37 -1.36 22.19 -29.96
C ASP A 37 -2.47 21.50 -29.18
N PHE A 38 -2.22 21.16 -27.90
CA PHE A 38 -3.24 20.62 -27.01
C PHE A 38 -4.41 21.61 -26.81
N GLN A 39 -4.12 22.86 -26.48
CA GLN A 39 -5.15 23.88 -26.23
C GLN A 39 -6.01 24.21 -27.46
N GLN A 40 -5.46 24.10 -28.66
CA GLN A 40 -6.21 24.35 -29.89
C GLN A 40 -7.17 23.22 -30.23
N SER A 41 -6.79 21.98 -29.91
CA SER A 41 -7.45 20.80 -30.47
C SER A 41 -8.51 20.18 -29.54
N TRP A 42 -8.48 20.45 -28.23
CA TRP A 42 -9.14 19.52 -27.27
C TRP A 42 -10.26 20.09 -26.40
N LYS A 43 -10.55 21.38 -26.46
CA LYS A 43 -11.68 21.97 -25.72
C LYS A 43 -13.03 21.34 -26.05
N GLU A 44 -13.18 20.83 -27.25
CA GLU A 44 -14.43 20.28 -27.76
C GLU A 44 -14.64 18.82 -27.32
N VAL A 45 -13.62 18.15 -26.79
CA VAL A 45 -13.68 16.74 -26.38
C VAL A 45 -14.33 16.60 -24.98
N ILE A 46 -14.11 17.56 -24.09
CA ILE A 46 -14.54 17.50 -22.69
C ILE A 46 -16.03 17.11 -22.50
N PRO A 47 -17.00 17.63 -23.29
CA PRO A 47 -18.39 17.28 -23.15
C PRO A 47 -18.74 15.81 -23.43
N TYR A 48 -17.83 15.08 -24.08
CA TYR A 48 -18.00 13.69 -24.51
C TYR A 48 -17.23 12.67 -23.66
N LEU A 49 -16.43 13.15 -22.71
CA LEU A 49 -15.82 12.30 -21.69
C LEU A 49 -16.96 11.78 -20.80
N ASN A 50 -17.01 10.47 -20.55
CA ASN A 50 -18.06 9.73 -19.85
C ASN A 50 -19.16 9.09 -20.72
N ASP A 51 -19.07 9.17 -22.03
CA ASP A 51 -19.95 8.37 -22.87
C ASP A 51 -19.48 6.90 -22.82
N PRO A 52 -20.28 5.96 -22.31
CA PRO A 52 -19.91 4.54 -22.24
C PRO A 52 -19.60 3.91 -23.62
N ALA A 53 -20.11 4.53 -24.68
CA ALA A 53 -19.84 4.09 -26.04
C ALA A 53 -18.44 4.51 -26.55
N GLU A 54 -17.75 5.41 -25.83
CA GLU A 54 -16.51 6.06 -26.25
C GLU A 54 -15.37 5.88 -25.21
N GLU A 55 -15.28 4.70 -24.59
CA GLU A 55 -14.27 4.39 -23.57
C GLU A 55 -12.82 4.62 -24.07
N ASP A 56 -12.55 4.36 -25.35
CA ASP A 56 -11.26 4.61 -25.97
C ASP A 56 -10.92 6.11 -26.06
N LEU A 57 -11.91 6.97 -26.23
CA LEU A 57 -11.73 8.42 -26.30
C LEU A 57 -11.22 8.98 -24.96
N ASP A 58 -11.78 8.53 -23.86
CA ASP A 58 -11.36 8.92 -22.51
C ASP A 58 -9.90 8.58 -22.24
N VAL A 59 -9.47 7.40 -22.69
CA VAL A 59 -8.11 6.92 -22.53
C VAL A 59 -7.13 7.74 -23.37
N LYS A 60 -7.48 8.02 -24.62
CA LYS A 60 -6.66 8.84 -25.52
C LYS A 60 -6.55 10.28 -25.01
N TYR A 61 -7.68 10.84 -24.55
CA TYR A 61 -7.68 12.17 -23.96
C TYR A 61 -6.80 12.25 -22.70
N GLY A 62 -6.91 11.26 -21.80
CA GLY A 62 -6.07 11.19 -20.61
C GLY A 62 -4.58 11.14 -20.93
N ARG A 63 -4.17 10.39 -21.97
CA ARG A 63 -2.77 10.37 -22.46
C ARG A 63 -2.34 11.72 -23.01
N ALA A 64 -3.16 12.35 -23.83
CA ALA A 64 -2.86 13.68 -24.37
C ALA A 64 -2.76 14.73 -23.25
N LEU A 65 -3.65 14.67 -22.25
CA LEU A 65 -3.59 15.51 -21.07
C LEU A 65 -2.32 15.27 -20.24
N LEU A 66 -1.84 14.04 -20.15
CA LEU A 66 -0.57 13.74 -19.49
C LEU A 66 0.61 14.41 -20.18
N LEU A 67 0.68 14.36 -21.51
CA LEU A 67 1.71 15.04 -22.29
C LEU A 67 1.65 16.56 -22.11
N TYR A 68 0.45 17.12 -22.12
CA TYR A 68 0.23 18.54 -21.82
C TYR A 68 0.73 18.92 -20.42
N SER A 69 0.39 18.11 -19.40
CA SER A 69 0.80 18.38 -18.01
C SER A 69 2.33 18.29 -17.84
N ALA A 70 2.96 17.34 -18.52
CA ALA A 70 4.42 17.22 -18.56
C ALA A 70 5.06 18.45 -19.22
N ALA A 71 4.49 18.93 -20.33
CA ALA A 71 4.97 20.16 -20.97
C ALA A 71 4.85 21.39 -20.06
N VAL A 72 3.75 21.53 -19.30
CA VAL A 72 3.61 22.61 -18.30
C VAL A 72 4.70 22.54 -17.25
N CYS A 73 5.11 21.34 -16.83
CA CYS A 73 6.23 21.17 -15.90
C CYS A 73 7.59 21.59 -16.47
N HIS A 74 7.77 21.59 -17.79
CA HIS A 74 9.02 21.98 -18.44
C HIS A 74 9.12 23.50 -18.73
N LEU A 75 8.06 24.28 -18.52
CA LEU A 75 8.12 25.73 -18.72
C LEU A 75 9.08 26.40 -17.72
N ASP A 76 9.89 27.34 -18.18
CA ASP A 76 10.77 28.17 -17.34
C ASP A 76 9.98 28.94 -16.27
N LYS A 77 8.79 29.39 -16.64
CA LYS A 77 7.84 30.05 -15.75
C LYS A 77 6.48 29.38 -15.84
N VAL A 78 6.16 28.58 -14.86
CA VAL A 78 4.80 28.05 -14.69
C VAL A 78 3.87 29.23 -14.38
N SER A 79 2.89 29.48 -15.26
CA SER A 79 1.90 30.54 -15.04
C SER A 79 0.68 30.00 -14.30
N ASP A 80 0.07 30.84 -13.44
CA ASP A 80 -1.23 30.54 -12.81
C ASP A 80 -2.29 30.09 -13.83
N ARG A 81 -2.25 30.69 -15.03
CA ARG A 81 -3.15 30.33 -16.12
C ARG A 81 -2.93 28.88 -16.58
N GLY A 82 -1.67 28.45 -16.72
CA GLY A 82 -1.34 27.06 -17.12
C GLY A 82 -1.83 26.05 -16.08
N ILE A 83 -1.61 26.34 -14.81
CA ILE A 83 -2.08 25.50 -13.70
C ILE A 83 -3.61 25.46 -13.65
N ASN A 84 -4.29 26.59 -13.76
CA ASN A 84 -5.75 26.62 -13.75
C ASN A 84 -6.36 25.81 -14.89
N ILE A 85 -5.79 25.91 -16.09
CA ILE A 85 -6.22 25.10 -17.25
C ILE A 85 -6.00 23.61 -16.95
N MET A 86 -4.83 23.22 -16.47
CA MET A 86 -4.50 21.84 -16.14
C MET A 86 -5.42 21.30 -15.02
N SER A 87 -5.64 22.05 -13.97
CA SER A 87 -6.54 21.68 -12.87
C SER A 87 -7.97 21.47 -13.36
N THR A 88 -8.49 22.34 -14.23
CA THR A 88 -9.81 22.20 -14.83
C THR A 88 -9.92 20.91 -15.64
N TYR A 89 -8.92 20.59 -16.44
CA TYR A 89 -8.89 19.33 -17.23
C TYR A 89 -8.83 18.10 -16.32
N ILE A 90 -8.06 18.14 -15.24
CA ILE A 90 -7.98 17.05 -14.26
C ILE A 90 -9.33 16.87 -13.56
N GLU A 91 -10.00 17.95 -13.19
CA GLU A 91 -11.32 17.88 -12.57
C GLU A 91 -12.37 17.25 -13.49
N GLU A 92 -12.39 17.61 -14.77
CA GLU A 92 -13.29 16.98 -15.74
C GLU A 92 -12.95 15.49 -15.93
N PHE A 93 -11.67 15.15 -16.05
CA PHE A 93 -11.23 13.76 -16.16
C PHE A 93 -11.57 12.94 -14.90
N ASN A 94 -11.57 13.54 -13.72
CA ASN A 94 -11.93 12.89 -12.46
C ASN A 94 -13.42 12.55 -12.34
N LYS A 95 -14.28 13.20 -13.14
CA LYS A 95 -15.71 12.86 -13.20
C LYS A 95 -15.97 11.58 -14.00
N CYS A 96 -14.97 11.10 -14.77
CA CYS A 96 -15.08 9.87 -15.55
C CYS A 96 -15.02 8.63 -14.65
N ASP A 97 -15.70 7.54 -15.07
CA ASP A 97 -15.71 6.27 -14.34
C ASP A 97 -14.32 5.73 -14.08
N GLU A 98 -14.12 5.16 -12.89
CA GLU A 98 -12.82 4.71 -12.41
C GLU A 98 -12.45 3.33 -12.95
N THR A 99 -11.63 3.28 -13.99
CA THR A 99 -10.96 2.07 -14.45
C THR A 99 -9.52 2.03 -13.94
N LYS A 100 -8.92 0.84 -13.83
CA LYS A 100 -7.52 0.67 -13.40
C LYS A 100 -6.54 1.49 -14.23
N TYR A 101 -6.79 1.62 -15.52
CA TYR A 101 -5.96 2.41 -16.44
C TYR A 101 -6.04 3.91 -16.12
N ARG A 102 -7.23 4.42 -15.79
CA ARG A 102 -7.41 5.83 -15.40
C ARG A 102 -6.71 6.17 -14.11
N PHE A 103 -6.58 5.23 -13.17
CA PHE A 103 -5.81 5.46 -11.94
C PHE A 103 -4.35 5.78 -12.22
N SER A 104 -3.72 5.10 -13.18
CA SER A 104 -2.35 5.39 -13.59
C SER A 104 -2.21 6.81 -14.14
N LEU A 105 -3.11 7.20 -15.02
CA LEU A 105 -3.13 8.55 -15.58
C LEU A 105 -3.37 9.61 -14.51
N LYS A 106 -4.38 9.40 -13.64
CA LYS A 106 -4.68 10.32 -12.53
C LYS A 106 -3.47 10.48 -11.62
N ALA A 107 -2.80 9.38 -11.26
CA ALA A 107 -1.59 9.45 -10.45
C ALA A 107 -0.54 10.36 -11.09
N SER A 108 -0.23 10.15 -12.37
CA SER A 108 0.78 10.94 -13.08
C SER A 108 0.39 12.42 -13.22
N LEU A 109 -0.88 12.70 -13.50
CA LEU A 109 -1.41 14.08 -13.60
C LEU A 109 -1.28 14.82 -12.28
N PHE A 110 -1.63 14.18 -11.15
CA PHE A 110 -1.46 14.78 -9.83
C PHE A 110 0.01 14.95 -9.44
N GLY A 111 0.90 14.04 -9.87
CA GLY A 111 2.35 14.21 -9.71
C GLY A 111 2.86 15.46 -10.42
N ASN A 112 2.51 15.64 -11.70
CA ASN A 112 2.88 16.83 -12.47
C ASN A 112 2.26 18.12 -11.87
N LEU A 113 1.02 18.06 -11.40
CA LEU A 113 0.38 19.21 -10.73
C LEU A 113 1.13 19.60 -9.45
N GLY A 114 1.58 18.62 -8.66
CA GLY A 114 2.39 18.86 -7.47
C GLY A 114 3.72 19.57 -7.79
N LEU A 115 4.40 19.15 -8.87
CA LEU A 115 5.61 19.82 -9.34
C LEU A 115 5.35 21.26 -9.77
N CYS A 116 4.24 21.50 -10.46
CA CYS A 116 3.87 22.86 -10.87
C CYS A 116 3.59 23.78 -9.67
N TRP A 117 2.84 23.30 -8.67
CA TRP A 117 2.58 24.07 -7.45
C TRP A 117 3.85 24.36 -6.66
N HIS A 118 4.77 23.38 -6.57
CA HIS A 118 6.07 23.58 -5.95
C HIS A 118 6.86 24.71 -6.62
N ARG A 119 6.88 24.76 -7.97
CA ARG A 119 7.56 25.85 -8.72
C ARG A 119 6.95 27.22 -8.51
N LEU A 120 5.72 27.30 -8.05
CA LEU A 120 5.05 28.56 -7.66
C LEU A 120 5.18 28.88 -6.17
N ASP A 121 6.01 28.14 -5.42
CA ASP A 121 6.16 28.26 -3.96
C ASP A 121 4.84 28.02 -3.20
N GLU A 122 3.87 27.30 -3.79
CA GLU A 122 2.58 26.94 -3.22
C GLU A 122 2.66 25.54 -2.57
N GLU A 123 3.45 25.41 -1.51
CA GLU A 123 3.80 24.11 -0.90
C GLU A 123 2.59 23.33 -0.39
N GLU A 124 1.59 23.99 0.22
CA GLU A 124 0.37 23.31 0.70
C GLU A 124 -0.41 22.64 -0.45
N LYS A 125 -0.53 23.35 -1.59
CA LYS A 125 -1.20 22.82 -2.77
C LYS A 125 -0.38 21.69 -3.40
N ALA A 126 0.94 21.79 -3.40
CA ALA A 126 1.83 20.75 -3.86
C ALA A 126 1.67 19.47 -3.02
N ILE A 127 1.62 19.59 -1.69
CA ILE A 127 1.40 18.44 -0.78
C ILE A 127 0.04 17.78 -1.06
N ILE A 128 -1.03 18.56 -1.24
CA ILE A 128 -2.37 18.02 -1.57
C ILE A 128 -2.33 17.26 -2.90
N ALA A 129 -1.65 17.78 -3.91
CA ALA A 129 -1.49 17.11 -5.19
C ALA A 129 -0.67 15.81 -5.04
N PHE A 130 0.41 15.80 -4.28
CA PHE A 130 1.19 14.60 -4.01
C PHE A 130 0.43 13.55 -3.17
N LYS A 131 -0.46 13.95 -2.26
CA LYS A 131 -1.38 13.03 -1.57
C LYS A 131 -2.30 12.31 -2.56
N ASN A 132 -2.87 13.02 -3.51
CA ASN A 132 -3.70 12.42 -4.57
C ASN A 132 -2.87 11.52 -5.50
N HIS A 133 -1.65 11.94 -5.86
CA HIS A 133 -0.71 11.12 -6.63
C HIS A 133 -0.49 9.76 -5.95
N LEU A 134 -0.14 9.75 -4.68
CA LEU A 134 0.06 8.53 -3.89
C LEU A 134 -1.22 7.70 -3.77
N TYR A 135 -2.37 8.33 -3.55
CA TYR A 135 -3.66 7.64 -3.47
C TYR A 135 -3.96 6.84 -4.73
N TYR A 136 -3.84 7.47 -5.90
CA TYR A 136 -4.11 6.80 -7.17
C TYR A 136 -3.04 5.76 -7.54
N LEU A 137 -1.79 5.96 -7.14
CA LEU A 137 -0.77 4.93 -7.24
C LEU A 137 -1.13 3.68 -6.44
N LEU A 138 -1.54 3.86 -5.18
CA LEU A 138 -1.90 2.77 -4.29
C LEU A 138 -3.18 2.04 -4.75
N LEU A 139 -4.12 2.75 -5.39
CA LEU A 139 -5.32 2.14 -5.98
C LEU A 139 -5.00 1.11 -7.07
N GLN A 140 -3.87 1.26 -7.77
CA GLN A 140 -3.43 0.32 -8.79
C GLN A 140 -2.84 -0.97 -8.22
N SER A 141 -2.42 -0.95 -6.96
CA SER A 141 -1.77 -2.08 -6.32
C SER A 141 -2.65 -3.33 -6.35
N SER A 142 -2.04 -4.48 -6.61
CA SER A 142 -2.73 -5.76 -6.55
C SER A 142 -3.16 -6.02 -5.11
N ARG A 143 -4.46 -6.08 -4.88
CA ARG A 143 -5.03 -6.36 -3.56
C ARG A 143 -5.01 -7.85 -3.32
N THR A 144 -4.56 -8.26 -2.16
CA THR A 144 -4.68 -9.64 -1.72
C THR A 144 -6.09 -9.84 -1.15
N LEU A 145 -6.92 -10.57 -1.86
CA LEU A 145 -8.33 -10.84 -1.47
C LEU A 145 -8.45 -12.06 -0.52
N TYR A 146 -7.41 -12.42 0.18
CA TYR A 146 -7.46 -13.54 1.12
C TYR A 146 -7.38 -13.07 2.57
N SER A 147 -7.83 -13.92 3.46
CA SER A 147 -7.78 -13.74 4.90
C SER A 147 -6.40 -14.17 5.43
N PRO A 148 -5.43 -13.26 5.61
CA PRO A 148 -4.08 -13.66 5.93
C PRO A 148 -3.94 -14.13 7.38
N ILE A 149 -3.13 -15.15 7.57
CA ILE A 149 -2.57 -15.51 8.87
C ILE A 149 -1.28 -14.72 9.05
N ALA A 150 -1.20 -13.95 10.12
CA ALA A 150 -0.08 -13.07 10.38
C ALA A 150 0.42 -13.20 11.82
N TYR A 151 1.71 -13.00 12.02
CA TYR A 151 2.37 -13.10 13.33
C TYR A 151 3.01 -11.76 13.67
N LYS A 152 2.75 -11.24 14.87
CA LYS A 152 3.34 -9.99 15.34
C LYS A 152 4.12 -10.18 16.61
N TYR A 153 5.43 -10.04 16.51
CA TYR A 153 6.34 -10.07 17.66
C TYR A 153 6.29 -8.73 18.40
N ARG A 154 6.21 -8.77 19.71
CA ARG A 154 6.06 -7.59 20.55
C ARG A 154 6.81 -7.73 21.87
N PRO A 155 7.55 -6.69 22.31
CA PRO A 155 8.01 -6.59 23.67
C PRO A 155 6.83 -6.42 24.63
N TYR A 156 6.98 -6.85 25.88
CA TYR A 156 5.99 -6.59 26.92
C TYR A 156 6.07 -5.10 27.34
N THR A 157 5.08 -4.33 26.96
CA THR A 157 5.00 -2.89 27.22
C THR A 157 3.57 -2.48 27.53
N LYS A 158 3.40 -1.28 28.14
CA LYS A 158 2.07 -0.70 28.33
C LYS A 158 1.25 -0.58 27.03
N TYR A 159 1.91 -0.40 25.90
CA TYR A 159 1.25 -0.33 24.60
C TYR A 159 0.76 -1.70 24.11
N LEU A 160 1.51 -2.77 24.40
CA LEU A 160 1.01 -4.13 24.15
C LEU A 160 -0.24 -4.41 24.99
N ILE A 161 -0.16 -4.17 26.29
CA ILE A 161 -1.28 -4.39 27.21
C ILE A 161 -2.52 -3.63 26.76
N LYS A 162 -2.37 -2.32 26.50
CA LYS A 162 -3.49 -1.52 26.00
C LYS A 162 -4.05 -2.03 24.67
N SER A 163 -3.20 -2.46 23.73
CA SER A 163 -3.66 -3.00 22.46
C SER A 163 -4.44 -4.31 22.61
N LEU A 164 -4.09 -5.14 23.61
CA LEU A 164 -4.83 -6.34 23.93
C LEU A 164 -6.16 -6.02 24.65
N GLU A 165 -6.16 -5.07 25.57
CA GLU A 165 -7.37 -4.61 26.27
C GLU A 165 -8.39 -3.99 25.29
N ASP A 166 -7.93 -3.13 24.39
CA ASP A 166 -8.76 -2.42 23.42
C ASP A 166 -9.06 -3.26 22.14
N GLU A 167 -8.47 -4.45 22.01
CA GLU A 167 -8.52 -5.27 20.78
C GLU A 167 -8.14 -4.46 19.52
N THR A 168 -6.98 -3.84 19.54
CA THR A 168 -6.48 -3.01 18.46
C THR A 168 -5.07 -3.39 18.03
N ILE A 169 -4.71 -3.02 16.80
CA ILE A 169 -3.34 -3.13 16.28
C ILE A 169 -2.85 -1.73 15.94
N GLY A 170 -1.75 -1.34 16.56
CA GLY A 170 -1.12 -0.05 16.31
C GLY A 170 -0.56 0.02 14.90
N LEU A 171 -0.76 1.18 14.28
CA LEU A 171 -0.21 1.57 12.99
C LEU A 171 0.94 2.56 13.17
N THR A 172 1.95 2.47 12.32
CA THR A 172 3.17 3.27 12.42
C THR A 172 3.44 3.97 11.09
N SER A 173 3.89 5.22 11.12
CA SER A 173 4.35 5.89 9.91
C SER A 173 5.67 5.27 9.44
N PRO A 174 5.86 5.03 8.12
CA PRO A 174 7.11 4.49 7.57
C PRO A 174 8.37 5.26 7.97
N ILE A 175 8.26 6.58 8.18
CA ILE A 175 9.39 7.43 8.59
C ILE A 175 9.99 7.04 9.95
N THR A 176 9.25 6.27 10.76
CA THR A 176 9.71 5.82 12.08
C THR A 176 10.28 4.40 12.07
N PHE A 177 10.41 3.80 10.89
CA PHE A 177 11.04 2.48 10.76
C PHE A 177 12.51 2.53 11.14
N ASN A 178 13.01 1.42 11.69
CA ASN A 178 14.40 1.31 12.16
C ASN A 178 15.43 1.20 11.03
N ASP A 179 15.01 0.73 9.86
CA ASP A 179 15.87 0.68 8.68
C ASP A 179 15.64 1.94 7.82
N PRO A 180 16.63 2.82 7.65
CA PRO A 180 16.51 4.02 6.83
C PRO A 180 16.32 3.71 5.34
N PHE A 181 16.59 2.47 4.92
CA PHE A 181 16.39 2.01 3.55
C PHE A 181 15.02 1.32 3.35
N ASP A 182 14.23 1.21 4.40
CA ASP A 182 12.86 0.71 4.29
C ASP A 182 11.94 1.79 3.72
N CYS A 183 11.05 1.41 2.81
CA CYS A 183 10.20 2.34 2.07
C CYS A 183 11.00 3.43 1.31
N PRO A 184 11.92 3.08 0.41
CA PRO A 184 12.87 4.00 -0.23
C PRO A 184 12.22 4.88 -1.32
N ILE A 185 10.94 5.14 -1.22
CA ILE A 185 10.16 5.86 -2.24
C ILE A 185 10.73 7.26 -2.54
N ILE A 186 11.40 7.86 -1.56
CA ILE A 186 11.88 9.23 -1.65
C ILE A 186 13.11 9.32 -2.56
N GLU A 187 14.02 8.38 -2.41
CA GLU A 187 15.25 8.31 -3.20
C GLU A 187 14.96 7.90 -4.65
N LEU A 188 13.83 7.21 -4.87
CA LEU A 188 13.41 6.78 -6.20
C LEU A 188 12.68 7.88 -7.00
N LEU A 189 12.17 8.91 -6.32
CA LEU A 189 11.23 9.83 -6.95
C LEU A 189 11.85 11.07 -7.55
N ASN A 190 12.95 11.60 -7.01
CA ASN A 190 13.50 12.85 -7.53
C ASN A 190 14.90 13.16 -6.99
N ASN A 191 15.73 13.79 -7.85
CA ASN A 191 17.00 14.37 -7.44
C ASN A 191 16.82 15.74 -6.71
N ASP A 192 15.60 16.28 -6.66
CA ASP A 192 15.28 17.51 -5.97
C ASP A 192 14.89 17.22 -4.50
N GLU A 193 15.73 17.63 -3.56
CA GLU A 193 15.51 17.43 -2.13
C GLU A 193 14.24 18.10 -1.59
N LYS A 194 13.84 19.25 -2.16
CA LYS A 194 12.63 19.95 -1.74
C LYS A 194 11.38 19.19 -2.15
N VAL A 195 11.32 18.74 -3.41
CA VAL A 195 10.23 17.91 -3.91
C VAL A 195 10.14 16.61 -3.12
N SER A 196 11.27 15.94 -2.88
CA SER A 196 11.34 14.76 -2.04
C SER A 196 10.81 15.01 -0.62
N GLY A 197 11.10 16.18 -0.05
CA GLY A 197 10.58 16.62 1.25
C GLY A 197 9.05 16.77 1.26
N LEU A 198 8.46 17.37 0.24
CA LEU A 198 7.00 17.54 0.11
C LEU A 198 6.28 16.20 -0.07
N ILE A 199 6.85 15.30 -0.88
CA ILE A 199 6.30 13.95 -1.05
C ILE A 199 6.41 13.16 0.25
N ARG A 200 7.53 13.27 0.97
CA ARG A 200 7.70 12.67 2.30
C ARG A 200 6.64 13.16 3.27
N GLN A 201 6.35 14.45 3.29
CA GLN A 201 5.29 15.01 4.11
C GLN A 201 3.93 14.46 3.70
N ALA A 202 3.62 14.39 2.41
CA ALA A 202 2.35 13.87 1.90
C ALA A 202 2.09 12.44 2.39
N TYR A 203 3.06 11.52 2.25
CA TYR A 203 2.84 10.15 2.70
C TYR A 203 2.91 10.01 4.22
N ASN A 204 3.71 10.82 4.92
CA ASN A 204 3.76 10.78 6.38
C ASN A 204 2.42 11.17 7.01
N ASP A 205 1.71 12.12 6.41
CA ASP A 205 0.39 12.53 6.86
C ASP A 205 -0.66 11.42 6.63
N CYS A 206 -0.60 10.76 5.49
CA CYS A 206 -1.66 9.90 4.98
C CYS A 206 -1.44 8.41 5.21
N LEU A 207 -0.17 7.95 5.26
CA LEU A 207 0.19 6.54 5.24
C LEU A 207 0.59 6.04 6.61
N LYS A 208 0.01 4.89 7.00
CA LYS A 208 0.38 4.12 8.19
C LYS A 208 0.50 2.65 7.83
N ILE A 209 1.42 1.95 8.48
CA ILE A 209 1.71 0.55 8.20
C ILE A 209 1.74 -0.24 9.51
N ALA A 210 1.23 -1.48 9.47
CA ALA A 210 1.50 -2.48 10.48
C ALA A 210 2.25 -3.65 9.84
N CYS A 211 3.42 -3.98 10.40
CA CYS A 211 4.28 -5.06 9.94
C CYS A 211 4.01 -6.33 10.74
N PHE A 212 3.98 -7.45 10.02
CA PHE A 212 3.78 -8.80 10.55
C PHE A 212 4.77 -9.74 9.88
N SER A 213 4.97 -10.93 10.46
CA SER A 213 5.58 -12.05 9.75
C SER A 213 4.48 -12.99 9.24
N SER A 214 4.69 -13.60 8.09
CA SER A 214 3.83 -14.66 7.57
C SER A 214 4.46 -16.05 7.79
N ASN A 215 3.75 -17.12 7.47
CA ASN A 215 4.34 -18.46 7.42
C ASN A 215 5.39 -18.49 6.31
N PHE A 216 6.54 -19.11 6.58
CA PHE A 216 7.59 -19.30 5.58
C PHE A 216 7.09 -20.29 4.53
N LYS A 217 7.07 -19.87 3.28
CA LYS A 217 6.83 -20.75 2.15
C LYS A 217 8.12 -21.51 1.88
N LEU A 218 8.09 -22.83 2.01
CA LEU A 218 9.18 -23.64 1.43
C LEU A 218 9.18 -23.43 -0.09
N PRO A 219 10.36 -23.39 -0.75
CA PRO A 219 10.42 -23.24 -2.19
C PRO A 219 9.60 -24.35 -2.85
N TYR A 220 8.51 -23.95 -3.51
CA TYR A 220 7.64 -24.85 -4.24
C TYR A 220 8.39 -25.52 -5.41
N PRO A 221 8.21 -26.81 -5.65
CA PRO A 221 8.36 -27.35 -6.98
C PRO A 221 7.26 -26.75 -7.86
N ASP A 222 7.65 -26.24 -9.03
CA ASP A 222 6.79 -25.57 -10.02
C ASP A 222 5.39 -26.20 -10.15
N HIS A 223 4.36 -25.55 -9.62
CA HIS A 223 2.98 -25.89 -9.92
C HIS A 223 2.46 -25.05 -11.08
N LYS A 224 1.99 -25.77 -12.09
CA LYS A 224 1.34 -25.22 -13.28
C LYS A 224 0.17 -24.31 -12.89
N LYS A 225 0.12 -23.13 -13.50
CA LYS A 225 -0.98 -22.15 -13.37
C LYS A 225 -2.34 -22.84 -13.58
N GLY A 226 -3.25 -22.75 -12.64
CA GLY A 226 -4.67 -23.00 -12.91
C GLY A 226 -5.50 -23.72 -11.85
N GLU A 227 -5.00 -24.09 -10.69
CA GLU A 227 -5.83 -24.75 -9.67
C GLU A 227 -6.15 -23.82 -8.50
N ALA A 228 -7.44 -23.78 -8.15
CA ALA A 228 -7.96 -23.02 -7.01
C ALA A 228 -7.33 -23.53 -5.71
N ILE A 229 -6.76 -22.60 -4.95
CA ILE A 229 -6.12 -22.89 -3.66
C ILE A 229 -7.23 -23.21 -2.64
N GLN A 230 -7.46 -24.47 -2.37
CA GLN A 230 -8.14 -24.91 -1.15
C GLN A 230 -7.17 -24.71 0.03
N GLU A 231 -7.70 -24.28 1.18
CA GLU A 231 -6.96 -24.15 2.46
C GLU A 231 -6.52 -25.54 2.97
N GLU A 232 -5.69 -26.25 2.23
CA GLU A 232 -5.03 -27.43 2.75
C GLU A 232 -3.85 -27.01 3.62
N LYS A 233 -3.68 -27.67 4.75
CA LYS A 233 -2.46 -27.64 5.56
C LYS A 233 -1.30 -27.85 4.60
N GLN A 234 -0.58 -26.77 4.27
CA GLN A 234 0.59 -26.86 3.42
C GLN A 234 1.63 -27.68 4.18
N GLU A 235 1.73 -28.98 3.85
CA GLU A 235 2.82 -29.81 4.32
C GLU A 235 4.12 -29.12 3.91
N GLY A 236 4.89 -28.69 4.92
CA GLY A 236 6.20 -28.10 4.73
C GLY A 236 6.33 -26.58 4.94
N SER A 237 5.29 -25.85 5.35
CA SER A 237 5.48 -24.44 5.74
C SER A 237 5.95 -24.34 7.20
N ILE A 238 6.99 -23.50 7.45
CA ILE A 238 7.44 -23.19 8.82
C ILE A 238 6.53 -22.09 9.36
N PRO A 239 5.90 -22.27 10.53
CA PRO A 239 5.05 -21.25 11.14
C PRO A 239 5.82 -19.96 11.43
N GLY A 240 5.19 -18.81 11.20
CA GLY A 240 5.82 -17.52 11.39
C GLY A 240 6.27 -17.21 12.83
N TYR A 241 5.84 -17.99 13.85
CA TYR A 241 6.34 -17.88 15.22
C TYR A 241 7.64 -18.64 15.50
N CYS A 242 8.16 -19.43 14.53
CA CYS A 242 9.37 -20.24 14.67
C CYS A 242 10.66 -19.51 14.24
N ASN A 243 10.68 -18.19 14.22
CA ASN A 243 11.83 -17.42 13.75
C ASN A 243 12.61 -16.84 14.93
N GLU A 244 13.78 -17.38 15.21
CA GLU A 244 14.63 -17.01 16.36
C GLU A 244 15.13 -15.56 16.26
N LEU A 245 15.43 -15.08 15.05
CA LEU A 245 15.86 -13.70 14.84
C LEU A 245 14.73 -12.71 15.14
N MET A 246 13.49 -13.05 14.79
CA MET A 246 12.35 -12.23 15.15
C MET A 246 12.12 -12.17 16.67
N TRP A 247 12.31 -13.29 17.37
CA TRP A 247 12.28 -13.32 18.84
C TRP A 247 13.38 -12.46 19.45
N ALA A 248 14.57 -12.49 18.88
CA ALA A 248 15.70 -11.70 19.37
C ALA A 248 15.49 -10.20 19.16
N HIS A 249 15.07 -9.80 17.97
CA HIS A 249 14.98 -8.38 17.57
C HIS A 249 13.69 -7.69 17.99
N TYR A 250 12.55 -8.38 17.91
CA TYR A 250 11.22 -7.74 18.04
C TYR A 250 10.43 -8.17 19.28
N ALA A 251 10.89 -9.20 19.99
CA ALA A 251 10.25 -9.69 21.23
C ALA A 251 11.14 -9.54 22.46
N ASP A 252 11.88 -8.43 22.56
CA ASP A 252 12.72 -8.12 23.71
C ASP A 252 13.65 -9.29 24.12
N SER A 253 14.47 -9.77 23.16
CA SER A 253 15.41 -10.87 23.40
C SER A 253 14.74 -12.11 24.02
N HIS A 254 13.62 -12.52 23.46
CA HIS A 254 12.77 -13.64 23.90
C HIS A 254 11.98 -13.43 25.21
N GLN A 255 11.93 -12.20 25.75
CA GLN A 255 11.15 -11.89 26.94
C GLN A 255 9.69 -11.47 26.63
N GLY A 256 9.42 -11.12 25.36
CA GLY A 256 8.13 -10.70 24.86
C GLY A 256 7.23 -11.84 24.39
N VAL A 257 6.35 -11.49 23.44
CA VAL A 257 5.35 -12.40 22.87
C VAL A 257 5.33 -12.34 21.35
N CYS A 258 4.80 -13.41 20.74
CA CYS A 258 4.35 -13.41 19.35
C CYS A 258 2.85 -13.69 19.35
N ILE A 259 2.07 -12.84 18.67
CA ILE A 259 0.61 -12.96 18.58
C ILE A 259 0.26 -13.42 17.16
N LYS A 260 -0.51 -14.49 17.07
CA LYS A 260 -1.08 -14.98 15.81
C LYS A 260 -2.42 -14.31 15.57
N TYR A 261 -2.55 -13.67 14.43
CA TYR A 261 -3.78 -13.07 13.95
C TYR A 261 -4.32 -13.83 12.74
N HIS A 262 -5.63 -13.88 12.65
CA HIS A 262 -6.36 -14.27 11.46
C HIS A 262 -7.31 -13.14 11.11
N PHE A 263 -7.03 -12.42 10.04
CA PHE A 263 -7.81 -11.25 9.67
C PHE A 263 -9.02 -11.63 8.83
N PRO A 264 -10.23 -11.13 9.16
CA PRO A 264 -11.41 -11.35 8.34
C PRO A 264 -11.31 -10.59 7.02
N ASN A 265 -11.95 -11.11 5.97
CA ASN A 265 -12.02 -10.46 4.67
C ASN A 265 -12.57 -9.02 4.72
N SER A 266 -13.40 -8.71 5.70
CA SER A 266 -13.96 -7.35 5.90
C SER A 266 -12.89 -6.29 6.15
N LEU A 267 -11.73 -6.64 6.76
CA LEU A 267 -10.62 -5.70 6.93
C LEU A 267 -9.86 -5.44 5.62
N THR A 268 -9.91 -6.35 4.66
CA THR A 268 -9.32 -6.19 3.34
C THR A 268 -10.28 -5.56 2.33
N GLN A 269 -11.56 -5.45 2.71
CA GLN A 269 -12.65 -4.88 1.92
C GLN A 269 -13.00 -3.44 2.32
N LEU A 270 -12.23 -2.80 3.20
CA LEU A 270 -12.35 -1.37 3.43
C LEU A 270 -11.94 -0.66 2.12
N ASP A 271 -12.81 -0.81 1.14
CA ASP A 271 -12.63 -0.26 -0.18
C ASP A 271 -12.73 1.25 -0.13
N GLY A 272 -11.58 1.87 -0.26
CA GLY A 272 -11.41 3.29 -0.30
C GLY A 272 -11.98 4.00 -1.51
N GLY A 273 -13.02 3.48 -2.11
CA GLY A 273 -13.62 4.15 -3.25
C GLY A 273 -14.36 5.42 -2.88
N LYS A 274 -15.04 5.47 -1.74
CA LYS A 274 -15.95 6.60 -1.43
C LYS A 274 -15.40 7.64 -0.48
N ASP A 275 -14.49 7.26 0.44
CA ASP A 275 -14.06 8.13 1.55
C ASP A 275 -12.57 8.47 1.54
N GLY A 276 -11.84 8.19 0.46
CA GLY A 276 -10.40 8.45 0.35
C GLY A 276 -9.53 7.55 1.24
N VAL A 277 -10.08 6.42 1.75
CA VAL A 277 -9.35 5.46 2.59
C VAL A 277 -9.02 4.21 1.81
N LEU A 278 -7.77 3.76 1.91
CA LEU A 278 -7.31 2.49 1.36
C LEU A 278 -6.72 1.63 2.46
N CYS A 279 -7.06 0.35 2.47
CA CYS A 279 -6.39 -0.62 3.30
C CYS A 279 -6.31 -1.98 2.62
N TYR A 280 -5.14 -2.60 2.72
CA TYR A 280 -4.91 -3.94 2.20
C TYR A 280 -3.65 -4.57 2.77
N PHE A 281 -3.57 -5.88 2.65
CA PHE A 281 -2.38 -6.64 2.97
C PHE A 281 -1.57 -6.92 1.71
N LYS A 282 -0.24 -6.88 1.84
CA LYS A 282 0.69 -7.30 0.80
C LYS A 282 1.99 -7.84 1.41
N ASP A 283 2.52 -8.92 0.81
CA ASP A 283 3.83 -9.46 1.15
C ASP A 283 4.94 -8.49 0.70
N VAL A 284 5.99 -8.38 1.51
CA VAL A 284 7.18 -7.61 1.18
C VAL A 284 8.05 -8.39 0.20
N SER A 285 8.49 -7.71 -0.85
CA SER A 285 9.47 -8.20 -1.79
C SER A 285 10.87 -7.82 -1.31
N TYR A 286 11.82 -8.73 -1.44
CA TYR A 286 13.21 -8.51 -1.02
C TYR A 286 14.14 -8.42 -2.22
N SER A 287 15.05 -7.44 -2.20
CA SER A 287 15.97 -7.21 -3.30
C SER A 287 17.38 -6.93 -2.80
N SER A 288 18.35 -7.43 -3.54
CA SER A 288 19.77 -7.08 -3.42
C SER A 288 20.23 -6.13 -4.51
N GLN A 289 19.33 -5.73 -5.42
CA GLN A 289 19.66 -4.85 -6.55
C GLN A 289 19.88 -3.42 -6.08
N ASP A 290 20.73 -2.71 -6.79
CA ASP A 290 20.96 -1.28 -6.60
C ASP A 290 19.67 -0.49 -6.92
N LEU A 291 19.33 0.45 -6.05
CA LEU A 291 18.17 1.32 -6.22
C LEU A 291 18.23 2.11 -7.54
N LEU A 292 19.42 2.47 -8.00
CA LEU A 292 19.63 3.14 -9.29
C LEU A 292 19.19 2.27 -10.46
N GLN A 293 19.38 0.95 -10.40
CA GLN A 293 18.91 0.03 -11.45
C GLN A 293 17.37 -0.07 -11.48
N TYR A 294 16.73 0.24 -10.35
CA TYR A 294 15.28 0.34 -10.31
C TYR A 294 14.77 1.64 -10.94
N SER A 295 15.45 2.77 -10.78
CA SER A 295 15.04 4.06 -11.36
C SER A 295 15.19 4.11 -12.89
N GLU A 296 16.10 3.34 -13.47
CA GLU A 296 16.32 3.25 -14.91
C GLU A 296 15.34 2.31 -15.65
N ARG A 297 14.62 1.47 -14.91
CA ARG A 297 13.57 0.63 -15.49
C ARG A 297 12.23 1.34 -15.34
N ASP A 298 11.61 1.70 -16.46
CA ASP A 298 10.28 2.33 -16.61
C ASP A 298 9.11 1.60 -15.87
N SER A 299 9.41 0.68 -14.98
CA SER A 299 8.45 -0.26 -14.41
C SER A 299 8.47 -0.41 -12.89
N ILE A 300 9.19 0.42 -12.12
CA ILE A 300 8.91 0.42 -10.69
C ILE A 300 7.64 1.22 -10.48
N ASN A 301 6.61 0.48 -10.29
CA ASN A 301 5.42 1.02 -9.72
C ASN A 301 5.76 1.54 -8.32
N LEU A 302 5.75 2.84 -8.12
CA LEU A 302 6.07 3.51 -6.85
C LEU A 302 5.31 2.93 -5.64
N TYR A 303 4.15 2.31 -5.88
CA TYR A 303 3.42 1.59 -4.86
C TYR A 303 4.16 0.35 -4.34
N ASP A 304 5.05 -0.26 -5.13
CA ASP A 304 5.86 -1.39 -4.68
C ASP A 304 6.97 -0.95 -3.72
N ALA A 305 7.36 0.32 -3.74
CA ALA A 305 8.39 0.84 -2.84
C ALA A 305 8.02 0.69 -1.35
N PHE A 306 6.73 0.78 -1.00
CA PHE A 306 6.27 0.52 0.37
C PHE A 306 6.31 -0.96 0.77
N PHE A 307 6.54 -1.85 -0.19
CA PHE A 307 6.63 -3.30 -0.02
C PHE A 307 7.95 -3.86 -0.53
N LEU A 308 8.98 -3.01 -0.63
CA LEU A 308 10.32 -3.40 -1.01
C LEU A 308 11.26 -3.24 0.19
N LYS A 309 12.09 -4.24 0.43
CA LYS A 309 13.08 -4.25 1.52
C LYS A 309 14.39 -4.91 1.08
N GLY A 310 15.49 -4.58 1.73
CA GLY A 310 16.78 -5.18 1.44
C GLY A 310 16.79 -6.69 1.71
N GLU A 311 17.49 -7.49 0.87
CA GLU A 311 17.56 -8.96 0.95
C GLU A 311 18.02 -9.46 2.33
N LYS A 312 18.81 -8.68 3.06
CA LYS A 312 19.27 -9.02 4.41
C LYS A 312 18.13 -9.19 5.43
N TRP A 313 16.97 -8.59 5.16
CA TRP A 313 15.79 -8.64 6.00
C TRP A 313 14.82 -9.77 5.61
N LYS A 314 15.15 -10.57 4.61
CA LYS A 314 14.29 -11.65 4.10
C LYS A 314 13.85 -12.66 5.17
N TYR A 315 14.65 -12.82 6.22
CA TYR A 315 14.29 -13.68 7.35
C TYR A 315 13.01 -13.24 8.07
N GLU A 316 12.59 -11.97 7.94
CA GLU A 316 11.35 -11.48 8.55
C GLU A 316 10.10 -12.06 7.91
N ASN A 317 10.20 -12.47 6.61
CA ASN A 317 9.08 -12.94 5.80
C ASN A 317 7.85 -12.07 6.00
N GLU A 318 8.06 -10.77 5.76
CA GLU A 318 7.18 -9.70 6.20
C GLU A 318 5.90 -9.63 5.36
N LEU A 319 4.78 -9.49 6.05
CA LEU A 319 3.48 -9.13 5.51
C LEU A 319 3.10 -7.76 6.08
N ARG A 320 2.78 -6.80 5.22
CA ARG A 320 2.36 -5.45 5.63
C ARG A 320 0.88 -5.26 5.46
N PHE A 321 0.25 -4.70 6.49
CA PHE A 321 -1.04 -4.05 6.37
C PHE A 321 -0.78 -2.56 6.12
N LEU A 322 -1.19 -2.08 4.96
CA LEU A 322 -1.12 -0.67 4.59
C LEU A 322 -2.48 -0.02 4.85
N PHE A 323 -2.44 1.13 5.50
CA PHE A 323 -3.57 2.03 5.69
C PHE A 323 -3.19 3.40 5.14
N PHE A 324 -3.99 3.92 4.21
CA PHE A 324 -3.82 5.24 3.64
C PHE A 324 -5.12 6.02 3.76
N ASP A 325 -5.05 7.22 4.33
CA ASP A 325 -6.15 8.18 4.42
C ASP A 325 -5.78 9.43 3.67
N LEU A 326 -6.39 9.66 2.50
CA LEU A 326 -6.11 10.81 1.63
C LEU A 326 -6.21 12.15 2.36
N TYR A 327 -7.11 12.25 3.32
CA TYR A 327 -7.35 13.49 4.08
C TYR A 327 -6.44 13.64 5.30
N GLY A 328 -5.64 12.61 5.63
CA GLY A 328 -4.73 12.64 6.77
C GLY A 328 -5.44 12.94 8.08
N ARG A 329 -6.63 12.36 8.30
CA ARG A 329 -7.46 12.63 9.48
C ARG A 329 -6.68 12.31 10.77
N PRO A 330 -6.61 13.23 11.74
CA PRO A 330 -5.89 12.99 12.98
C PRO A 330 -6.55 11.86 13.79
N GLY A 331 -5.75 11.08 14.51
CA GLY A 331 -6.24 10.05 15.43
C GLY A 331 -6.27 8.62 14.87
N PHE A 332 -5.94 8.40 13.61
CA PHE A 332 -5.84 7.04 13.06
C PHE A 332 -4.49 6.42 13.39
N HIS A 333 -4.39 5.86 14.60
CA HIS A 333 -3.15 5.22 15.10
C HIS A 333 -3.29 3.72 15.32
N SER A 334 -4.47 3.15 15.08
CA SER A 334 -4.73 1.73 15.23
C SER A 334 -5.95 1.29 14.43
N ILE A 335 -5.97 0.01 14.10
CA ILE A 335 -7.13 -0.67 13.50
C ILE A 335 -7.78 -1.61 14.52
N PRO A 336 -9.09 -1.85 14.44
CA PRO A 336 -9.74 -2.85 15.26
C PRO A 336 -9.19 -4.25 14.94
N ALA A 337 -8.94 -5.05 15.98
CA ALA A 337 -8.48 -6.43 15.89
C ALA A 337 -9.44 -7.39 16.61
N LYS A 338 -10.68 -6.96 16.85
CA LYS A 338 -11.72 -7.81 17.44
C LYS A 338 -11.92 -9.05 16.58
N ASN A 339 -11.99 -10.21 17.22
CA ASN A 339 -12.10 -11.50 16.54
C ASN A 339 -10.91 -11.88 15.64
N CYS A 340 -9.75 -11.21 15.79
CA CYS A 340 -8.58 -11.51 14.96
C CYS A 340 -7.51 -12.35 15.67
N ILE A 341 -7.45 -12.33 17.02
CA ILE A 341 -6.40 -13.01 17.77
C ILE A 341 -6.74 -14.51 17.88
N GLU A 342 -5.92 -15.38 17.29
CA GLU A 342 -6.08 -16.85 17.40
C GLU A 342 -5.22 -17.44 18.51
N ALA A 343 -3.98 -16.93 18.69
CA ALA A 343 -3.06 -17.49 19.67
C ALA A 343 -2.03 -16.46 20.15
N VAL A 344 -1.52 -16.69 21.35
CA VAL A 344 -0.38 -15.96 21.92
C VAL A 344 0.72 -16.95 22.28
N TYR A 345 1.92 -16.68 21.79
CA TYR A 345 3.14 -17.44 22.05
C TYR A 345 4.03 -16.62 22.97
N PHE A 346 4.41 -17.18 24.13
CA PHE A 346 5.31 -16.54 25.08
C PHE A 346 6.75 -16.93 24.79
N GLY A 347 7.64 -15.95 24.70
CA GLY A 347 9.05 -16.20 24.41
C GLY A 347 9.75 -17.07 25.48
N LEU A 348 10.88 -17.66 25.12
CA LEU A 348 11.67 -18.56 25.97
C LEU A 348 11.96 -17.99 27.38
N LYS A 349 12.15 -16.66 27.45
CA LYS A 349 12.51 -15.93 28.67
C LYS A 349 11.37 -15.05 29.19
N CYS A 350 10.14 -15.22 28.67
CA CYS A 350 8.99 -14.41 29.11
C CYS A 350 8.71 -14.64 30.58
N PRO A 351 8.74 -13.59 31.44
CA PRO A 351 8.46 -13.69 32.86
C PRO A 351 7.04 -14.23 33.12
N GLN A 352 6.88 -15.00 34.22
CA GLN A 352 5.59 -15.60 34.56
C GLN A 352 4.51 -14.52 34.78
N GLU A 353 4.86 -13.44 35.45
CA GLU A 353 3.94 -12.31 35.72
C GLU A 353 3.39 -11.67 34.42
N HIS A 354 4.22 -11.59 33.36
CA HIS A 354 3.77 -11.09 32.06
C HIS A 354 2.82 -12.08 31.38
N ARG A 355 3.13 -13.39 31.48
CA ARG A 355 2.24 -14.46 30.96
C ARG A 355 0.88 -14.42 31.63
N ASP A 356 0.87 -14.33 32.98
CA ASP A 356 -0.36 -14.30 33.76
C ASP A 356 -1.20 -13.07 33.45
N LYS A 357 -0.58 -11.89 33.34
CA LYS A 357 -1.29 -10.65 32.99
C LYS A 357 -1.94 -10.72 31.62
N ILE A 358 -1.24 -11.23 30.60
CA ILE A 358 -1.78 -11.37 29.26
C ILE A 358 -2.90 -12.39 29.21
N ARG A 359 -2.72 -13.53 29.89
CA ARG A 359 -3.75 -14.57 29.98
C ARG A 359 -5.00 -14.05 30.67
N GLU A 360 -4.84 -13.27 31.76
CA GLU A 360 -5.96 -12.65 32.47
C GLU A 360 -6.77 -11.70 31.58
N ILE A 361 -6.12 -10.89 30.71
CA ILE A 361 -6.80 -9.98 29.78
C ILE A 361 -7.61 -10.74 28.73
N LEU A 362 -7.14 -11.91 28.30
CA LEU A 362 -7.69 -12.62 27.15
C LEU A 362 -8.52 -13.87 27.50
N LYS A 363 -8.53 -14.35 28.75
CA LYS A 363 -9.12 -15.64 29.16
C LYS A 363 -10.61 -15.78 28.84
N ASP A 364 -11.38 -14.71 29.06
CA ASP A 364 -12.84 -14.72 28.94
C ASP A 364 -13.34 -14.26 27.56
N ARG A 365 -12.41 -14.04 26.64
CA ARG A 365 -12.76 -13.57 25.29
C ARG A 365 -13.08 -14.76 24.37
N VAL A 366 -14.33 -14.82 23.96
CA VAL A 366 -14.78 -15.72 22.90
C VAL A 366 -14.77 -14.92 21.60
N HIS A 367 -13.96 -15.37 20.68
CA HIS A 367 -13.86 -14.79 19.35
C HIS A 367 -14.72 -15.59 18.36
N GLU A 368 -15.09 -14.98 17.26
CA GLU A 368 -15.91 -15.57 16.23
C GLU A 368 -15.14 -15.61 14.91
N LYS A 369 -15.08 -16.76 14.29
CA LYS A 369 -14.56 -16.93 12.93
C LYS A 369 -15.72 -17.07 11.98
N VAL A 370 -15.71 -16.27 10.92
CA VAL A 370 -16.71 -16.34 9.83
C VAL A 370 -16.05 -17.02 8.63
N ASP A 371 -16.62 -18.11 8.14
CA ASP A 371 -16.15 -18.79 6.94
C ASP A 371 -16.64 -18.09 5.66
N LEU A 372 -16.20 -18.59 4.51
CA LEU A 372 -16.60 -18.04 3.18
C LEU A 372 -18.10 -18.15 2.89
N LEU A 373 -18.80 -19.04 3.60
CA LEU A 373 -20.26 -19.23 3.46
C LEU A 373 -21.05 -18.41 4.50
N GLY A 374 -20.36 -17.67 5.36
CA GLY A 374 -20.96 -16.84 6.41
C GLY A 374 -21.30 -17.60 7.70
N HIS A 375 -20.85 -18.86 7.88
CA HIS A 375 -21.04 -19.59 9.12
C HIS A 375 -20.13 -19.01 10.21
N ILE A 376 -20.72 -18.79 11.37
CA ILE A 376 -20.01 -18.25 12.55
C ILE A 376 -19.62 -19.41 13.45
N THR A 377 -18.33 -19.54 13.74
CA THR A 377 -17.80 -20.54 14.66
C THR A 377 -17.08 -19.84 15.80
N PRO A 378 -17.53 -20.01 17.06
CA PRO A 378 -16.83 -19.45 18.20
C PRO A 378 -15.52 -20.21 18.47
N TYR A 379 -14.49 -19.50 18.93
CA TYR A 379 -13.24 -20.08 19.37
C TYR A 379 -12.65 -19.32 20.56
N SER A 380 -11.85 -20.03 21.37
CA SER A 380 -11.08 -19.44 22.46
C SER A 380 -9.65 -19.22 22.01
N ILE A 381 -9.03 -18.12 22.49
CA ILE A 381 -7.63 -17.82 22.24
C ILE A 381 -6.75 -18.88 22.87
N LYS A 382 -5.82 -19.44 22.09
CA LYS A 382 -4.85 -20.43 22.56
C LYS A 382 -3.59 -19.77 23.08
N PHE A 383 -2.98 -20.39 24.08
CA PHE A 383 -1.73 -19.93 24.67
C PHE A 383 -0.65 -20.98 24.53
N TYR A 384 0.53 -20.54 24.14
CA TYR A 384 1.70 -21.39 23.95
C TYR A 384 2.92 -20.80 24.64
N GLU A 385 3.80 -21.65 25.15
CA GLU A 385 5.14 -21.22 25.50
C GLU A 385 6.14 -21.76 24.48
N MET A 386 7.14 -20.94 24.17
CA MET A 386 8.24 -21.39 23.34
C MET A 386 9.23 -22.20 24.19
N ILE A 387 9.67 -23.31 23.66
CA ILE A 387 10.71 -24.17 24.25
C ILE A 387 11.80 -24.42 23.21
N ILE A 388 13.00 -24.77 23.68
CA ILE A 388 14.10 -25.11 22.77
C ILE A 388 13.80 -26.48 22.15
N ASP A 389 13.86 -26.54 20.82
CA ASP A 389 13.80 -27.82 20.11
C ASP A 389 15.06 -28.63 20.44
N LYS A 390 14.87 -29.79 21.04
CA LYS A 390 15.98 -30.67 21.45
C LYS A 390 16.56 -31.50 20.29
N GLN A 391 15.86 -31.54 19.18
CA GLN A 391 16.28 -32.32 17.99
C GLN A 391 17.02 -31.47 16.97
N HIS A 392 16.73 -30.18 16.91
CA HIS A 392 17.31 -29.28 15.92
C HIS A 392 18.00 -28.08 16.60
N PHE A 393 19.30 -27.99 16.45
CA PHE A 393 20.09 -26.89 17.02
C PHE A 393 19.64 -25.53 16.49
N GLY A 394 19.42 -24.59 17.41
CA GLY A 394 19.03 -23.23 17.07
C GLY A 394 17.54 -23.06 16.72
N GLN A 395 16.71 -24.07 16.93
CA GLN A 395 15.27 -23.98 16.65
C GLN A 395 14.44 -23.95 17.94
N VAL A 396 13.24 -23.43 17.80
CA VAL A 396 12.24 -23.36 18.86
C VAL A 396 10.95 -24.05 18.44
N GLU A 397 10.27 -24.65 19.38
CA GLU A 397 8.95 -25.24 19.20
C GLU A 397 7.94 -24.66 20.18
N ALA A 398 6.66 -24.75 19.86
CA ALA A 398 5.57 -24.24 20.70
C ALA A 398 4.91 -25.38 21.47
N ARG A 399 4.80 -25.22 22.79
CA ARG A 399 4.06 -26.12 23.67
C ARG A 399 2.79 -25.44 24.14
N GLU A 400 1.63 -26.07 23.88
CA GLU A 400 0.34 -25.53 24.31
C GLU A 400 0.21 -25.50 25.82
N LEU A 401 -0.24 -24.38 26.34
CA LEU A 401 -0.53 -24.19 27.77
C LEU A 401 -2.02 -24.48 28.03
N PRO A 402 -2.37 -25.11 29.16
CA PRO A 402 -3.77 -25.27 29.54
C PRO A 402 -4.44 -23.90 29.65
N LEU A 403 -5.73 -23.82 29.35
CA LEU A 403 -6.50 -22.62 29.61
C LEU A 403 -6.43 -22.28 31.13
N PRO A 404 -6.45 -20.99 31.47
CA PRO A 404 -6.53 -20.59 32.88
C PRO A 404 -7.72 -21.31 33.53
N LYS A 405 -7.51 -21.91 34.71
CA LYS A 405 -8.61 -22.45 35.49
C LYS A 405 -9.43 -21.27 36.02
N GLU A 406 -10.74 -21.42 36.02
CA GLU A 406 -11.67 -20.48 36.65
C GLU A 406 -11.33 -20.21 38.11
#